data_3da97ef467bdd8220cd8dbab7eb18911
#
_entry.id   3da97ef467bdd8220cd8dbab7eb18911
#
_cell.length_a   1.000
_cell.length_b   1.000
_cell.length_c   1.000
_cell.angle_alpha   90.00
_cell.angle_beta   90.00
_cell.angle_gamma   90.00
#
_symmetry.space_group_name_H-M   'P 1'
#
loop_
_entity.id
_entity.type
_entity.pdbx_description
1 polymer ?
#
loop_
_entity_poly.entity_id
_entity_poly.type
_entity_poly.pdbx_seq_one_letter_code
_entity_poly.pdbx_strand_id
1 'polypeptide(L)'
;SFETRYISNSAAVITKKHLVSGALSQWEGQVSVFAPHKGGPCYACVFPSPPKDGLAVTCSEGGVFSPLPGVIGSVMAVETLKILSHSGNTLLGQMFIYDGLKGESRKIKINPNKKCPICSI
;
A
#
# COMPACT_ATOMS: atom_id res chain seq x y z
N SER A 1 -9.76 -5.77 -5.60
CA SER A 1 -9.23 -7.14 -5.77
C SER A 1 -7.71 -7.11 -5.93
N PHE A 2 -7.07 -8.24 -5.72
CA PHE A 2 -5.62 -8.33 -5.91
C PHE A 2 -5.24 -8.11 -7.37
N GLU A 3 -6.04 -8.59 -8.31
CA GLU A 3 -5.80 -8.37 -9.73
C GLU A 3 -5.73 -6.88 -10.06
N THR A 4 -6.69 -6.10 -9.57
CA THR A 4 -6.71 -4.66 -9.76
C THR A 4 -5.45 -4.00 -9.19
N ARG A 5 -4.98 -4.45 -8.02
CA ARG A 5 -3.77 -3.92 -7.39
C ARG A 5 -2.54 -4.15 -8.27
N TYR A 6 -2.40 -5.34 -8.86
CA TYR A 6 -1.26 -5.65 -9.72
C TYR A 6 -1.32 -4.88 -11.05
N ILE A 7 -2.50 -4.69 -11.61
CA ILE A 7 -2.69 -3.88 -12.80
C ILE A 7 -2.32 -2.42 -12.51
N SER A 8 -2.81 -1.87 -11.41
CA SER A 8 -2.49 -0.50 -10.99
C SER A 8 -1.00 -0.32 -10.74
N ASN A 9 -0.36 -1.31 -10.13
CA ASN A 9 1.08 -1.29 -9.88
C ASN A 9 1.86 -1.25 -11.20
N SER A 10 1.53 -2.14 -12.14
CA SER A 10 2.20 -2.17 -13.44
C SER A 10 2.04 -0.85 -14.19
N ALA A 11 0.85 -0.28 -14.17
CA ALA A 11 0.59 1.01 -14.81
C ALA A 11 1.42 2.12 -14.17
N ALA A 12 1.51 2.16 -12.85
CA ALA A 12 2.30 3.16 -12.14
C ALA A 12 3.80 3.02 -12.44
N VAL A 13 4.30 1.79 -12.49
CA VAL A 13 5.71 1.52 -12.83
C VAL A 13 6.03 2.01 -14.24
N ILE A 14 5.21 1.63 -15.22
CA ILE A 14 5.42 2.00 -16.62
C ILE A 14 5.39 3.51 -16.80
N THR A 15 4.45 4.20 -16.17
CA THR A 15 4.27 5.64 -16.31
C THR A 15 5.15 6.45 -15.36
N LYS A 16 5.92 5.80 -14.50
CA LYS A 16 6.77 6.45 -13.49
C LYS A 16 5.97 7.41 -12.60
N LYS A 17 4.83 6.93 -12.13
CA LYS A 17 3.97 7.67 -11.20
C LYS A 17 4.01 7.05 -9.83
N HIS A 18 3.78 7.88 -8.81
CA HIS A 18 3.61 7.39 -7.45
C HIS A 18 2.31 6.61 -7.36
N LEU A 19 2.34 5.52 -6.62
CA LEU A 19 1.15 4.74 -6.29
C LEU A 19 0.92 4.83 -4.79
N VAL A 20 -0.12 5.51 -4.37
CA VAL A 20 -0.53 5.54 -2.96
C VAL A 20 -1.50 4.38 -2.76
N SER A 21 -1.07 3.40 -1.98
CA SER A 21 -1.82 2.15 -1.81
C SER A 21 -2.31 2.01 -0.37
N GLY A 22 -3.59 1.74 -0.22
CA GLY A 22 -4.20 1.45 1.06
C GLY A 22 -4.93 0.12 1.02
N ALA A 23 -4.91 -0.59 2.14
CA ALA A 23 -5.60 -1.87 2.28
C ALA A 23 -6.21 -1.98 3.66
N LEU A 24 -7.29 -2.73 3.75
CA LEU A 24 -8.04 -2.93 4.99
C LEU A 24 -8.29 -4.41 5.22
N SER A 25 -8.27 -4.82 6.49
CA SER A 25 -8.83 -6.09 6.93
C SER A 25 -9.44 -5.84 8.31
N GLN A 26 -10.55 -6.45 8.61
CA GLN A 26 -11.30 -6.30 9.88
C GLN A 26 -11.00 -5.05 10.73
N TRP A 27 -9.92 -5.08 11.52
CA TRP A 27 -9.53 -4.02 12.46
C TRP A 27 -8.25 -3.30 12.08
N GLU A 28 -7.56 -3.73 11.03
CA GLU A 28 -6.25 -3.23 10.65
C GLU A 28 -6.26 -2.64 9.26
N GLY A 29 -5.51 -1.57 9.08
CA GLY A 29 -5.31 -0.97 7.77
C GLY A 29 -3.84 -0.66 7.55
N GLN A 30 -3.45 -0.51 6.29
CA GLN A 30 -2.08 -0.19 5.93
C GLN A 30 -2.04 0.76 4.75
N VAL A 31 -1.02 1.62 4.73
CA VAL A 31 -0.79 2.58 3.64
C VAL A 31 0.69 2.58 3.31
N SER A 32 0.99 2.58 2.01
CA SER A 32 2.35 2.74 1.50
C SER A 32 2.35 3.65 0.28
N VAL A 33 3.49 4.23 -0.01
CA VAL A 33 3.72 4.94 -1.27
C VAL A 33 4.76 4.15 -2.05
N PHE A 34 4.37 3.69 -3.23
CA PHE A 34 5.24 2.93 -4.12
C PHE A 34 5.69 3.80 -5.27
N ALA A 35 7.01 3.94 -5.43
CA ALA A 35 7.59 4.75 -6.50
C ALA A 35 9.00 4.24 -6.83
N PRO A 36 9.13 3.13 -7.59
CA PRO A 36 10.45 2.57 -7.89
C PRO A 36 11.34 3.52 -8.67
N HIS A 37 10.78 4.43 -9.45
CA HIS A 37 11.53 5.47 -10.14
C HIS A 37 12.18 6.49 -9.17
N LYS A 38 11.81 6.47 -7.91
CA LYS A 38 12.40 7.29 -6.84
C LYS A 38 13.24 6.45 -5.88
N GLY A 39 13.54 5.19 -6.22
CA GLY A 39 14.40 4.32 -5.43
C GLY A 39 13.69 3.43 -4.41
N GLY A 40 12.39 3.49 -4.32
CA GLY A 40 11.63 2.63 -3.42
C GLY A 40 11.17 1.34 -4.08
N PRO A 41 10.48 0.47 -3.33
CA PRO A 41 9.87 -0.72 -3.90
C PRO A 41 8.62 -0.37 -4.73
N CYS A 42 8.21 -1.28 -5.61
CA CYS A 42 6.86 -1.28 -6.15
C CYS A 42 5.99 -2.23 -5.30
N TYR A 43 4.69 -2.27 -5.57
CA TYR A 43 3.78 -3.14 -4.83
C TYR A 43 4.22 -4.62 -4.94
N ALA A 44 4.63 -5.07 -6.13
CA ALA A 44 5.05 -6.46 -6.35
C ALA A 44 6.37 -6.82 -5.65
N CYS A 45 7.21 -5.85 -5.29
CA CYS A 45 8.39 -6.12 -4.48
C CYS A 45 8.00 -6.64 -3.10
N VAL A 46 6.92 -6.11 -2.52
CA VAL A 46 6.45 -6.44 -1.17
C VAL A 46 5.47 -7.61 -1.22
N PHE A 47 4.63 -7.65 -2.22
CA PHE A 47 3.61 -8.69 -2.40
C PHE A 47 3.84 -9.37 -3.75
N PRO A 48 4.82 -10.29 -3.86
CA PRO A 48 5.22 -10.86 -5.15
C PRO A 48 4.17 -11.74 -5.81
N SER A 49 3.23 -12.26 -5.05
CA SER A 49 2.12 -13.04 -5.58
C SER A 49 0.88 -12.83 -4.73
N PRO A 50 -0.34 -12.93 -5.31
CA PRO A 50 -1.54 -12.82 -4.50
C PRO A 50 -1.65 -14.01 -3.53
N PRO A 51 -2.40 -13.85 -2.41
CA PRO A 51 -2.66 -14.98 -1.52
C PRO A 51 -3.34 -16.12 -2.26
N LYS A 52 -3.08 -17.35 -1.82
CA LYS A 52 -3.77 -18.51 -2.37
C LYS A 52 -5.27 -18.37 -2.10
N ASP A 53 -6.06 -18.97 -3.00
CA ASP A 53 -7.51 -19.00 -2.85
C ASP A 53 -7.90 -19.53 -1.45
N GLY A 54 -8.84 -18.83 -0.80
CA GLY A 54 -9.32 -19.19 0.52
C GLY A 54 -8.45 -18.74 1.69
N LEU A 55 -7.28 -18.16 1.44
CA LEU A 55 -6.41 -17.65 2.51
C LEU A 55 -6.67 -16.18 2.82
N ALA A 56 -7.25 -15.44 1.89
CA ALA A 56 -7.61 -14.05 2.10
C ALA A 56 -9.10 -13.95 2.43
N VAL A 57 -9.42 -13.21 3.50
CA VAL A 57 -10.82 -12.94 3.88
C VAL A 57 -11.24 -11.63 3.22
N THR A 58 -12.33 -11.65 2.46
CA THR A 58 -12.86 -10.44 1.83
C THR A 58 -13.58 -9.58 2.86
N CYS A 59 -13.78 -8.29 2.56
CA CYS A 59 -14.55 -7.39 3.42
C CYS A 59 -15.98 -7.89 3.65
N SER A 60 -16.58 -8.53 2.65
CA SER A 60 -17.93 -9.08 2.76
C SER A 60 -18.00 -10.33 3.64
N GLU A 61 -16.91 -11.10 3.73
CA GLU A 61 -16.86 -12.32 4.55
C GLU A 61 -16.41 -12.05 5.97
N GLY A 62 -15.34 -11.26 6.14
CA GLY A 62 -14.75 -10.99 7.43
C GLY A 62 -15.27 -9.72 8.11
N GLY A 63 -15.91 -8.85 7.34
CA GLY A 63 -16.32 -7.53 7.80
C GLY A 63 -15.14 -6.59 7.94
N VAL A 64 -15.45 -5.31 8.13
CA VAL A 64 -14.47 -4.26 8.38
C VAL A 64 -15.04 -3.33 9.43
N PHE A 65 -14.24 -2.97 10.43
CA PHE A 65 -14.61 -1.96 11.41
C PHE A 65 -14.96 -0.67 10.66
N SER A 66 -16.20 -0.21 10.77
CA SER A 66 -16.75 0.80 9.85
C SER A 66 -16.02 2.16 9.82
N PRO A 67 -15.39 2.67 10.91
CA PRO A 67 -14.57 3.89 10.81
C PRO A 67 -13.22 3.69 10.13
N LEU A 68 -12.75 2.45 9.96
CA LEU A 68 -11.40 2.18 9.47
C LEU A 68 -11.13 2.73 8.07
N PRO A 69 -12.06 2.61 7.08
CA PRO A 69 -11.83 3.23 5.78
C PRO A 69 -11.60 4.74 5.85
N GLY A 70 -12.25 5.42 6.80
CA GLY A 70 -12.05 6.86 7.02
C GLY A 70 -10.63 7.17 7.47
N VAL A 71 -10.10 6.39 8.40
CA VAL A 71 -8.72 6.56 8.88
C VAL A 71 -7.73 6.32 7.74
N ILE A 72 -7.85 5.19 7.09
CA ILE A 72 -6.90 4.80 6.03
C ILE A 72 -7.01 5.73 4.82
N GLY A 73 -8.22 6.07 4.40
CA GLY A 73 -8.44 6.98 3.29
C GLY A 73 -7.88 8.38 3.57
N SER A 74 -8.01 8.86 4.81
CA SER A 74 -7.44 10.15 5.21
C SER A 74 -5.91 10.14 5.20
N VAL A 75 -5.29 9.06 5.65
CA VAL A 75 -3.83 8.91 5.57
C VAL A 75 -3.39 8.89 4.10
N MET A 76 -4.09 8.16 3.24
CA MET A 76 -3.80 8.15 1.80
C MET A 76 -3.88 9.55 1.20
N ALA A 77 -4.89 10.33 1.59
CA ALA A 77 -5.05 11.70 1.12
C ALA A 77 -3.90 12.58 1.58
N VAL A 78 -3.47 12.45 2.84
CA VAL A 78 -2.33 13.19 3.36
C VAL A 78 -1.06 12.88 2.56
N GLU A 79 -0.79 11.60 2.28
CA GLU A 79 0.37 11.21 1.48
C GLU A 79 0.29 11.76 0.06
N THR A 80 -0.88 11.69 -0.56
CA THR A 80 -1.10 12.22 -1.90
C THR A 80 -0.82 13.73 -1.96
N LEU A 81 -1.33 14.48 -0.98
CA LEU A 81 -1.11 15.92 -0.93
C LEU A 81 0.35 16.27 -0.69
N LYS A 82 1.07 15.50 0.14
CA LYS A 82 2.51 15.71 0.34
C LYS A 82 3.28 15.47 -0.96
N ILE A 83 2.94 14.44 -1.71
CA ILE A 83 3.57 14.15 -3.00
C ILE A 83 3.35 15.30 -3.98
N LEU A 84 2.10 15.74 -4.12
CA LEU A 84 1.72 16.78 -5.08
C LEU A 84 2.32 18.15 -4.72
N SER A 85 2.44 18.45 -3.44
CA SER A 85 2.98 19.73 -2.96
C SER A 85 4.48 19.70 -2.68
N HIS A 86 5.12 18.57 -2.85
CA HIS A 86 6.54 18.37 -2.52
C HIS A 86 6.86 18.75 -1.08
N SER A 87 5.97 18.36 -0.14
CA SER A 87 6.08 18.73 1.27
C SER A 87 6.34 17.52 2.14
N GLY A 88 7.13 17.73 3.19
CA GLY A 88 7.33 16.73 4.25
C GLY A 88 8.00 15.46 3.79
N ASN A 89 7.85 14.42 4.61
CA ASN A 89 8.38 13.09 4.35
C ASN A 89 7.22 12.15 4.03
N THR A 90 7.28 11.47 2.90
CA THR A 90 6.22 10.54 2.49
C THR A 90 6.51 9.13 3.01
N LEU A 91 5.54 8.25 2.84
CA LEU A 91 5.67 6.82 3.15
C LEU A 91 6.41 6.04 2.06
N LEU A 92 7.21 6.71 1.23
CA LEU A 92 8.05 6.03 0.26
C LEU A 92 9.04 5.12 1.00
N GLY A 93 9.03 3.83 0.67
CA GLY A 93 9.89 2.85 1.32
C GLY A 93 9.45 2.44 2.72
N GLN A 94 8.24 2.81 3.11
CA GLN A 94 7.67 2.47 4.42
C GLN A 94 6.22 2.02 4.27
N MET A 95 5.78 1.21 5.23
CA MET A 95 4.37 0.83 5.35
C MET A 95 3.86 1.31 6.70
N PHE A 96 2.86 2.17 6.68
CA PHE A 96 2.13 2.60 7.87
C PHE A 96 1.07 1.55 8.16
N ILE A 97 1.04 1.04 9.39
CA ILE A 97 0.08 0.03 9.83
C ILE A 97 -0.68 0.59 11.02
N TYR A 98 -2.01 0.60 10.92
CA TYR A 98 -2.90 1.03 11.99
C TYR A 98 -3.74 -0.15 12.47
N ASP A 99 -3.63 -0.45 13.76
CA ASP A 99 -4.44 -1.48 14.44
C ASP A 99 -5.54 -0.76 15.22
N GLY A 100 -6.76 -0.76 14.70
CA GLY A 100 -7.88 -0.07 15.31
C GLY A 100 -8.38 -0.73 16.59
N LEU A 101 -8.12 -2.02 16.76
CA LEU A 101 -8.55 -2.74 17.97
C LEU A 101 -7.69 -2.34 19.17
N LYS A 102 -6.38 -2.20 18.95
CA LYS A 102 -5.43 -1.82 20.00
C LYS A 102 -5.17 -0.33 20.09
N GLY A 103 -5.61 0.44 19.09
CA GLY A 103 -5.33 1.87 19.02
C GLY A 103 -3.86 2.18 18.80
N GLU A 104 -3.16 1.32 18.09
CA GLU A 104 -1.72 1.44 17.83
C GLU A 104 -1.44 1.69 16.37
N SER A 105 -0.38 2.46 16.10
CA SER A 105 0.13 2.63 14.74
C SER A 105 1.64 2.46 14.73
N ARG A 106 2.17 2.00 13.60
CA ARG A 106 3.61 1.84 13.41
C ARG A 106 3.98 1.98 11.95
N LYS A 107 5.25 2.23 11.70
CA LYS A 107 5.81 2.21 10.35
C LYS A 107 6.89 1.14 10.30
N ILE A 108 6.87 0.35 9.24
CA ILE A 108 7.92 -0.63 8.98
C ILE A 108 8.60 -0.28 7.66
N LYS A 109 9.89 -0.58 7.57
CA LYS A 109 10.64 -0.39 6.34
C LYS A 109 10.25 -1.48 5.34
N ILE A 110 10.05 -1.09 4.08
CA ILE A 110 9.85 -2.02 2.98
C ILE A 110 10.92 -1.75 1.93
N ASN A 111 11.49 -2.81 1.37
CA ASN A 111 12.65 -2.70 0.50
C ASN A 111 12.33 -3.12 -0.93
N PRO A 112 12.99 -2.48 -1.94
CA PRO A 112 12.88 -2.97 -3.30
C PRO A 112 13.49 -4.36 -3.42
N ASN A 113 12.91 -5.17 -4.29
CA ASN A 113 13.45 -6.48 -4.66
C ASN A 113 14.18 -6.31 -5.98
N LYS A 114 15.51 -6.51 -5.97
CA LYS A 114 16.34 -6.35 -7.17
C LYS A 114 15.96 -7.31 -8.30
N LYS A 115 15.27 -8.39 -7.97
CA LYS A 115 14.80 -9.40 -8.94
C LYS A 115 13.30 -9.28 -9.24
N CYS A 116 12.68 -8.17 -8.87
CA CYS A 116 11.25 -7.97 -9.12
C CYS A 116 10.98 -8.01 -10.64
N PRO A 117 10.08 -8.87 -11.11
CA PRO A 117 9.80 -8.97 -12.54
C PRO A 117 9.07 -7.75 -13.10
N ILE A 118 8.54 -6.88 -12.24
CA ILE A 118 7.73 -5.74 -12.65
C ILE A 118 8.58 -4.46 -12.72
N CYS A 119 9.34 -4.16 -11.68
CA CYS A 119 10.04 -2.87 -11.59
C CYS A 119 11.56 -2.91 -11.76
N SER A 120 12.17 -4.10 -11.75
CA SER A 120 13.62 -4.21 -11.88
C SER A 120 14.13 -4.22 -13.32
N ILE A 121 13.25 -3.99 -14.26
CA ILE A 121 13.56 -3.99 -15.70
C ILE A 121 14.20 -2.68 -16.12
#